data_40b98221c0b41166e8a5ca1218d8e5a5
#
_entry.id   40b98221c0b41166e8a5ca1218d8e5a5
#
_cell.length_a   1.000
_cell.length_b   1.000
_cell.length_c   1.000
_cell.angle_alpha   90.00
_cell.angle_beta   90.00
_cell.angle_gamma   90.00
#
_symmetry.space_group_name_H-M   'P 1'
#
loop_
_entity.id
_entity.type
_entity.pdbx_description
1 polymer ?
#
loop_
_entity_poly.entity_id
_entity_poly.type
_entity_poly.pdbx_seq_one_letter_code
_entity_poly.pdbx_strand_id
1 'polypeptide(L)'
;VREWVGLVIRLVSGGVLLVAGAVKLPDPGASVRAVRAYDLLPEAIVPTVGYLLPVLEVVVGALLIVGMLTRGAAGLAVVLYLAFSIGIATAWARGLTIDCGCFGGGGQDPDAASKYPWELARDGVLLLASGWLVLRPRTKLALDNRIFAPITLTPEPVAEHRNES
;
A
#
# COMPACT_ATOMS: atom_id res chain seq x y z
N VAL A 1 -15.83 -15.61 -6.44
CA VAL A 1 -16.09 -14.16 -6.31
C VAL A 1 -15.09 -13.51 -5.36
N ARG A 2 -14.90 -14.03 -4.13
CA ARG A 2 -14.04 -13.41 -3.09
C ARG A 2 -12.57 -13.25 -3.49
N GLU A 3 -12.01 -14.23 -4.18
CA GLU A 3 -10.61 -14.17 -4.64
C GLU A 3 -10.40 -13.14 -5.76
N TRP A 4 -11.43 -12.92 -6.60
CA TRP A 4 -11.41 -11.87 -7.62
C TRP A 4 -11.51 -10.49 -6.99
N VAL A 5 -12.34 -10.33 -5.97
CA VAL A 5 -12.41 -9.07 -5.20
C VAL A 5 -11.04 -8.77 -4.59
N GLY A 6 -10.38 -9.76 -3.98
CA GLY A 6 -9.03 -9.60 -3.45
C GLY A 6 -8.00 -9.21 -4.52
N LEU A 7 -8.08 -9.79 -5.72
CA LEU A 7 -7.23 -9.41 -6.85
C LEU A 7 -7.44 -7.94 -7.23
N VAL A 8 -8.70 -7.51 -7.40
CA VAL A 8 -9.02 -6.12 -7.76
C VAL A 8 -8.51 -5.15 -6.70
N ILE A 9 -8.80 -5.41 -5.41
CA ILE A 9 -8.32 -4.58 -4.31
C ILE A 9 -6.79 -4.47 -4.33
N ARG A 10 -6.10 -5.59 -4.52
CA ARG A 10 -4.64 -5.65 -4.58
C ARG A 10 -4.07 -4.80 -5.72
N LEU A 11 -4.66 -4.92 -6.92
CA LEU A 11 -4.24 -4.17 -8.09
C LEU A 11 -4.53 -2.66 -7.94
N VAL A 12 -5.69 -2.30 -7.38
CA VAL A 12 -6.06 -0.89 -7.17
C VAL A 12 -5.18 -0.27 -6.09
N SER A 13 -5.11 -0.87 -4.89
CA SER A 13 -4.29 -0.33 -3.79
C SER A 13 -2.81 -0.30 -4.16
N GLY A 14 -2.30 -1.38 -4.78
CA GLY A 14 -0.91 -1.44 -5.24
C GLY A 14 -0.62 -0.46 -6.37
N GLY A 15 -1.55 -0.29 -7.32
CA GLY A 15 -1.44 0.66 -8.42
C GLY A 15 -1.38 2.11 -7.95
N VAL A 16 -2.24 2.48 -7.00
CA VAL A 16 -2.24 3.83 -6.40
C VAL A 16 -0.91 4.12 -5.72
N LEU A 17 -0.40 3.21 -4.88
CA LEU A 17 0.89 3.38 -4.21
C LEU A 17 2.06 3.42 -5.20
N LEU A 18 2.06 2.53 -6.20
CA LEU A 18 3.11 2.49 -7.20
C LEU A 18 3.19 3.80 -7.99
N VAL A 19 2.05 4.32 -8.46
CA VAL A 19 1.97 5.59 -9.18
C VAL A 19 2.38 6.75 -8.27
N ALA A 20 1.86 6.79 -7.04
CA ALA A 20 2.18 7.83 -6.07
C ALA A 20 3.69 7.93 -5.80
N GLY A 21 4.34 6.78 -5.57
CA GLY A 21 5.79 6.73 -5.37
C GLY A 21 6.57 7.06 -6.64
N ALA A 22 6.17 6.51 -7.79
CA ALA A 22 6.86 6.71 -9.06
C ALA A 22 6.88 8.18 -9.50
N VAL A 23 5.81 8.93 -9.28
CA VAL A 23 5.74 10.36 -9.60
C VAL A 23 6.68 11.20 -8.71
N LYS A 24 6.96 10.74 -7.48
CA LYS A 24 7.83 11.44 -6.53
C LYS A 24 9.32 11.13 -6.74
N LEU A 25 9.67 9.98 -7.33
CA LEU A 25 11.06 9.56 -7.49
C LEU A 25 11.94 10.54 -8.30
N PRO A 26 11.43 11.23 -9.37
CA PRO A 26 12.24 12.18 -10.13
C PRO A 26 12.65 13.43 -9.34
N ASP A 27 11.84 13.88 -8.36
CA ASP A 27 12.16 14.99 -7.46
C ASP A 27 11.92 14.58 -6.00
N PRO A 28 12.84 13.84 -5.40
CA PRO A 28 12.72 13.44 -3.99
C PRO A 28 12.72 14.65 -3.04
N GLY A 29 13.32 15.78 -3.46
CA GLY A 29 13.28 17.03 -2.71
C GLY A 29 11.87 17.58 -2.55
N ALA A 30 11.00 17.38 -3.55
CA ALA A 30 9.57 17.72 -3.42
C ALA A 30 8.89 16.92 -2.31
N SER A 31 9.19 15.62 -2.18
CA SER A 31 8.68 14.79 -1.09
C SER A 31 9.14 15.28 0.28
N VAL A 32 10.40 15.69 0.41
CA VAL A 32 10.91 16.28 1.66
C VAL A 32 10.18 17.60 1.97
N ARG A 33 9.94 18.44 0.97
CA ARG A 33 9.17 19.69 1.15
C ARG A 33 7.72 19.40 1.56
N ALA A 34 7.09 18.40 0.94
CA ALA A 34 5.74 17.98 1.30
C ALA A 34 5.68 17.52 2.77
N VAL A 35 6.56 16.61 3.18
CA VAL A 35 6.61 16.12 4.58
C VAL A 35 6.83 17.28 5.56
N ARG A 36 7.73 18.21 5.21
CA ARG A 36 8.00 19.41 6.04
C ARG A 36 6.78 20.32 6.17
N ALA A 37 6.01 20.49 5.09
CA ALA A 37 4.85 21.37 5.06
C ALA A 37 3.74 20.97 6.05
N TYR A 38 3.65 19.69 6.39
CA TYR A 38 2.72 19.22 7.43
C TYR A 38 3.09 19.63 8.84
N ASP A 39 4.38 19.93 9.08
CA ASP A 39 4.89 20.34 10.40
C ASP A 39 4.46 19.39 11.53
N LEU A 40 4.53 18.09 11.27
CA LEU A 40 4.19 17.02 12.20
C LEU A 40 5.41 16.31 12.78
N LEU A 41 6.55 16.43 12.13
CA LEU A 41 7.76 15.70 12.46
C LEU A 41 8.90 16.67 12.83
N PRO A 42 9.78 16.29 13.78
CA PRO A 42 11.01 17.04 14.03
C PRO A 42 11.86 17.15 12.75
N GLU A 43 12.44 18.33 12.49
CA GLU A 43 13.22 18.59 11.27
C GLU A 43 14.34 17.58 11.05
N ALA A 44 14.92 17.03 12.11
CA ALA A 44 15.98 16.04 12.03
C ALA A 44 15.59 14.76 11.27
N ILE A 45 14.30 14.37 11.29
CA ILE A 45 13.80 13.15 10.63
C ILE A 45 13.05 13.44 9.33
N VAL A 46 12.65 14.68 9.09
CA VAL A 46 11.91 15.10 7.88
C VAL A 46 12.60 14.65 6.58
N PRO A 47 13.92 14.88 6.37
CA PRO A 47 14.58 14.45 5.16
C PRO A 47 14.55 12.93 4.99
N THR A 48 14.81 12.19 6.06
CA THR A 48 14.82 10.72 6.03
C THR A 48 13.45 10.19 5.61
N VAL A 49 12.38 10.66 6.23
CA VAL A 49 11.02 10.26 5.90
C VAL A 49 10.68 10.66 4.45
N GLY A 50 11.01 11.90 4.04
CA GLY A 50 10.72 12.40 2.70
C GLY A 50 11.40 11.60 1.59
N TYR A 51 12.63 11.12 1.81
CA TYR A 51 13.33 10.26 0.85
C TYR A 51 12.86 8.81 0.85
N LEU A 52 12.56 8.26 2.03
CA LEU A 52 12.15 6.85 2.15
C LEU A 52 10.70 6.62 1.69
N LEU A 53 9.83 7.60 1.87
CA LEU A 53 8.40 7.46 1.59
C LEU A 53 8.10 7.04 0.14
N PRO A 54 8.64 7.71 -0.92
CA PRO A 54 8.42 7.30 -2.31
C PRO A 54 8.94 5.89 -2.60
N VAL A 55 10.08 5.52 -2.02
CA VAL A 55 10.66 4.18 -2.18
C VAL A 55 9.74 3.12 -1.57
N LEU A 56 9.24 3.36 -0.37
CA LEU A 56 8.30 2.46 0.29
C LEU A 56 6.99 2.33 -0.50
N GLU A 57 6.45 3.43 -1.01
CA GLU A 57 5.26 3.42 -1.86
C GLU A 57 5.45 2.54 -3.10
N VAL A 58 6.57 2.70 -3.81
CA VAL A 58 6.87 1.90 -5.00
C VAL A 58 7.04 0.42 -4.65
N VAL A 59 7.82 0.10 -3.61
CA VAL A 59 8.08 -1.28 -3.21
C VAL A 59 6.80 -1.97 -2.76
N VAL A 60 6.03 -1.34 -1.87
CA VAL A 60 4.77 -1.91 -1.37
C VAL A 60 3.76 -2.05 -2.50
N GLY A 61 3.66 -1.05 -3.38
CA GLY A 61 2.79 -1.09 -4.55
C GLY A 61 3.15 -2.24 -5.50
N ALA A 62 4.44 -2.42 -5.81
CA ALA A 62 4.92 -3.51 -6.64
C ALA A 62 4.66 -4.88 -6.01
N LEU A 63 4.93 -5.06 -4.71
CA LEU A 63 4.67 -6.30 -3.97
C LEU A 63 3.18 -6.67 -3.99
N LEU A 64 2.29 -5.69 -3.83
CA LEU A 64 0.85 -5.90 -3.93
C LEU A 64 0.44 -6.32 -5.34
N ILE A 65 0.93 -5.65 -6.39
CA ILE A 65 0.60 -5.98 -7.78
C ILE A 65 1.05 -7.40 -8.14
N VAL A 66 2.28 -7.75 -7.80
CA VAL A 66 2.83 -9.09 -8.05
C VAL A 66 2.16 -10.15 -7.16
N GLY A 67 1.66 -9.75 -5.98
CA GLY A 67 1.07 -10.67 -4.99
C GLY A 67 2.11 -11.49 -4.26
N MET A 68 3.24 -10.88 -3.98
CA MET A 68 4.29 -11.46 -3.18
C MET A 68 4.23 -10.86 -1.77
N LEU A 69 4.32 -11.72 -0.74
CA LEU A 69 4.15 -11.31 0.66
C LEU A 69 2.86 -10.49 0.88
N THR A 70 1.77 -10.89 0.24
CA THR A 70 0.52 -10.12 0.13
C THR A 70 0.04 -9.60 1.49
N ARG A 71 0.11 -10.42 2.54
CA ARG A 71 -0.31 -10.02 3.89
C ARG A 71 0.57 -8.93 4.49
N GLY A 72 1.90 -9.06 4.34
CA GLY A 72 2.86 -8.07 4.82
C GLY A 72 2.77 -6.75 4.05
N ALA A 73 2.74 -6.83 2.72
CA ALA A 73 2.58 -5.67 1.84
C ALA A 73 1.25 -4.93 2.10
N ALA A 74 0.16 -5.67 2.30
CA ALA A 74 -1.13 -5.07 2.67
C ALA A 74 -1.08 -4.39 4.04
N GLY A 75 -0.38 -4.97 5.02
CA GLY A 75 -0.16 -4.35 6.33
C GLY A 75 0.62 -3.03 6.23
N LEU A 76 1.68 -3.00 5.43
CA LEU A 76 2.44 -1.77 5.17
C LEU A 76 1.58 -0.73 4.42
N ALA A 77 0.75 -1.16 3.46
CA ALA A 77 -0.18 -0.26 2.78
C ALA A 77 -1.19 0.37 3.75
N VAL A 78 -1.72 -0.40 4.72
CA VAL A 78 -2.57 0.12 5.79
C VAL A 78 -1.85 1.23 6.58
N VAL A 79 -0.58 0.99 6.97
CA VAL A 79 0.21 1.99 7.71
C VAL A 79 0.42 3.25 6.87
N LEU A 80 0.74 3.12 5.57
CA LEU A 80 0.94 4.26 4.69
C LEU A 80 -0.35 5.07 4.50
N TYR A 81 -1.48 4.42 4.16
CA TYR A 81 -2.76 5.11 4.00
C TYR A 81 -3.24 5.76 5.30
N LEU A 82 -3.00 5.12 6.45
CA LEU A 82 -3.32 5.70 7.74
C LEU A 82 -2.48 6.96 8.01
N ALA A 83 -1.16 6.89 7.75
CA ALA A 83 -0.27 8.03 7.92
C ALA A 83 -0.68 9.20 7.02
N PHE A 84 -1.03 8.95 5.76
CA PHE A 84 -1.53 9.98 4.84
C PHE A 84 -2.86 10.56 5.32
N SER A 85 -3.81 9.73 5.73
CA SER A 85 -5.10 10.18 6.25
C SER A 85 -4.94 11.07 7.50
N ILE A 86 -4.04 10.71 8.42
CA ILE A 86 -3.73 11.52 9.60
C ILE A 86 -3.09 12.84 9.17
N GLY A 87 -2.13 12.81 8.24
CA GLY A 87 -1.50 14.01 7.70
C GLY A 87 -2.53 14.98 7.13
N ILE A 88 -3.37 14.51 6.19
CA ILE A 88 -4.40 15.33 5.54
C ILE A 88 -5.42 15.86 6.57
N ALA A 89 -5.89 15.01 7.48
CA ALA A 89 -6.85 15.41 8.51
C ALA A 89 -6.29 16.51 9.43
N THR A 90 -5.03 16.40 9.84
CA THR A 90 -4.36 17.42 10.66
C THR A 90 -4.12 18.71 9.89
N ALA A 91 -3.72 18.64 8.62
CA ALA A 91 -3.56 19.82 7.76
C ALA A 91 -4.90 20.55 7.61
N TRP A 92 -5.97 19.82 7.36
CA TRP A 92 -7.33 20.37 7.24
C TRP A 92 -7.81 21.01 8.54
N ALA A 93 -7.67 20.31 9.67
CA ALA A 93 -8.04 20.82 10.98
C ALA A 93 -7.28 22.10 11.39
N ARG A 94 -6.02 22.25 10.92
CA ARG A 94 -5.17 23.41 11.16
C ARG A 94 -5.37 24.53 10.13
N GLY A 95 -6.23 24.31 9.13
CA GLY A 95 -6.47 25.30 8.05
C GLY A 95 -5.27 25.53 7.15
N LEU A 96 -4.37 24.55 7.02
CA LEU A 96 -3.21 24.65 6.13
C LEU A 96 -3.68 24.51 4.67
N THR A 97 -3.16 25.36 3.80
CA THR A 97 -3.42 25.34 2.35
C THR A 97 -2.23 24.72 1.62
N ILE A 98 -2.01 23.43 1.84
CA ILE A 98 -0.89 22.69 1.27
C ILE A 98 -1.40 21.54 0.41
N ASP A 99 -0.69 21.28 -0.70
CA ASP A 99 -0.88 20.04 -1.47
C ASP A 99 -0.53 18.84 -0.61
N CYS A 100 -1.38 17.80 -0.62
CA CYS A 100 -1.12 16.58 0.17
C CYS A 100 0.18 15.87 -0.21
N GLY A 101 0.76 16.19 -1.37
CA GLY A 101 1.96 15.54 -1.87
C GLY A 101 1.79 14.06 -2.22
N CYS A 102 0.55 13.55 -2.22
CA CYS A 102 0.29 12.13 -2.49
C CYS A 102 0.71 11.72 -3.91
N PHE A 103 0.53 12.60 -4.90
CA PHE A 103 0.91 12.36 -6.30
C PHE A 103 1.96 13.34 -6.83
N GLY A 104 2.95 13.69 -6.00
CA GLY A 104 3.92 14.74 -6.33
C GLY A 104 3.39 16.12 -5.98
N GLY A 105 4.20 17.15 -6.04
CA GLY A 105 3.86 18.48 -5.56
C GLY A 105 4.50 18.73 -4.20
N GLY A 106 3.76 19.23 -3.23
CA GLY A 106 4.28 19.57 -1.90
C GLY A 106 4.63 21.03 -1.76
N GLY A 107 3.69 21.89 -2.12
CA GLY A 107 3.75 23.32 -1.97
C GLY A 107 2.44 23.90 -1.46
N GLN A 108 2.32 25.22 -1.55
CA GLN A 108 1.07 25.92 -1.27
C GLN A 108 0.04 25.60 -2.36
N ASP A 109 -1.16 25.21 -1.97
CA ASP A 109 -2.30 25.00 -2.86
C ASP A 109 -3.51 25.74 -2.30
N PRO A 110 -3.89 26.87 -2.91
CA PRO A 110 -5.06 27.65 -2.46
C PRO A 110 -6.36 26.85 -2.43
N ASP A 111 -6.48 25.83 -3.29
CA ASP A 111 -7.67 24.99 -3.45
C ASP A 111 -7.62 23.72 -2.57
N ALA A 112 -6.58 23.55 -1.75
CA ALA A 112 -6.38 22.36 -0.93
C ALA A 112 -7.59 22.02 -0.07
N ALA A 113 -8.21 23.01 0.55
CA ALA A 113 -9.36 22.80 1.44
C ALA A 113 -10.54 22.08 0.74
N SER A 114 -10.74 22.33 -0.56
CA SER A 114 -11.78 21.67 -1.35
C SER A 114 -11.42 20.24 -1.75
N LYS A 115 -10.13 19.91 -1.78
CA LYS A 115 -9.61 18.59 -2.18
C LYS A 115 -9.53 17.62 -1.02
N TYR A 116 -9.28 18.09 0.21
CA TYR A 116 -9.09 17.24 1.40
C TYR A 116 -10.21 16.22 1.66
N PRO A 117 -11.52 16.57 1.54
CA PRO A 117 -12.59 15.58 1.74
C PRO A 117 -12.51 14.41 0.77
N TRP A 118 -12.18 14.68 -0.49
CA TRP A 118 -12.03 13.64 -1.51
C TRP A 118 -10.80 12.77 -1.25
N GLU A 119 -9.68 13.39 -0.89
CA GLU A 119 -8.43 12.69 -0.58
C GLU A 119 -8.60 11.78 0.63
N LEU A 120 -9.23 12.26 1.70
CA LEU A 120 -9.55 11.46 2.87
C LEU A 120 -10.52 10.31 2.55
N ALA A 121 -11.54 10.55 1.73
CA ALA A 121 -12.48 9.51 1.31
C ALA A 121 -11.75 8.42 0.52
N ARG A 122 -10.92 8.80 -0.45
CA ARG A 122 -10.10 7.88 -1.25
C ARG A 122 -9.17 7.05 -0.37
N ASP A 123 -8.39 7.71 0.48
CA ASP A 123 -7.42 7.03 1.34
C ASP A 123 -8.10 6.15 2.39
N GLY A 124 -9.25 6.57 2.92
CA GLY A 124 -10.08 5.76 3.82
C GLY A 124 -10.60 4.48 3.15
N VAL A 125 -11.07 4.56 1.91
CA VAL A 125 -11.49 3.37 1.14
C VAL A 125 -10.31 2.44 0.90
N LEU A 126 -9.14 2.97 0.51
CA LEU A 126 -7.93 2.19 0.27
C LEU A 126 -7.38 1.56 1.56
N LEU A 127 -7.48 2.26 2.68
CA LEU A 127 -7.15 1.76 4.01
C LEU A 127 -8.01 0.54 4.37
N LEU A 128 -9.34 0.66 4.25
CA LEU A 128 -10.28 -0.43 4.55
C LEU A 128 -10.07 -1.62 3.61
N ALA A 129 -9.86 -1.34 2.32
CA ALA A 129 -9.58 -2.35 1.31
C ALA A 129 -8.28 -3.11 1.61
N SER A 130 -7.20 -2.39 1.96
CA SER A 130 -5.92 -2.99 2.35
C SER A 130 -6.04 -3.75 3.67
N GLY A 131 -6.80 -3.25 4.64
CA GLY A 131 -7.12 -3.97 5.88
C GLY A 131 -7.85 -5.29 5.63
N TRP A 132 -8.79 -5.30 4.68
CA TRP A 132 -9.45 -6.54 4.26
C TRP A 132 -8.46 -7.55 3.67
N LEU A 133 -7.46 -7.11 2.88
CA LEU A 133 -6.40 -7.98 2.36
C LEU A 133 -5.51 -8.57 3.47
N VAL A 134 -5.25 -7.85 4.54
CA VAL A 134 -4.51 -8.38 5.71
C VAL A 134 -5.25 -9.55 6.33
N LEU A 135 -6.58 -9.44 6.45
CA LEU A 135 -7.43 -10.49 7.00
C LEU A 135 -7.67 -11.63 6.03
N ARG A 136 -7.62 -11.37 4.71
CA ARG A 136 -7.95 -12.31 3.63
C ARG A 136 -6.88 -12.29 2.52
N PRO A 137 -5.64 -12.75 2.81
CA PRO A 137 -4.51 -12.64 1.89
C PRO A 137 -4.58 -13.58 0.68
N ARG A 138 -5.45 -14.61 0.71
CA ARG A 138 -5.60 -15.55 -0.40
C ARG A 138 -6.36 -14.89 -1.55
N THR A 139 -5.63 -14.53 -2.59
CA THR A 139 -6.16 -13.88 -3.80
C THR A 139 -5.74 -14.65 -5.04
N LYS A 140 -6.53 -14.56 -6.12
CA LYS A 140 -6.15 -15.17 -7.41
C LYS A 140 -4.90 -14.50 -7.97
N LEU A 141 -4.10 -15.27 -8.72
CA LEU A 141 -2.87 -14.83 -9.38
C LEU A 141 -1.83 -14.23 -8.39
N ALA A 142 -1.91 -14.53 -7.09
CA ALA A 142 -0.85 -14.19 -6.16
C ALA A 142 0.33 -15.14 -6.35
N LEU A 143 1.53 -14.59 -6.43
CA LEU A 143 2.76 -15.37 -6.50
C LEU A 143 2.96 -16.21 -5.23
N ASP A 144 2.45 -15.72 -4.10
CA ASP A 144 2.40 -16.46 -2.83
C ASP A 144 1.77 -17.84 -2.97
N ASN A 145 0.72 -17.98 -3.80
CA ASN A 145 0.04 -19.25 -4.00
C ASN A 145 0.88 -20.27 -4.78
N ARG A 146 1.90 -19.82 -5.51
CA ARG A 146 2.81 -20.69 -6.26
C ARG A 146 4.06 -21.03 -5.46
N ILE A 147 4.56 -20.08 -4.65
CA ILE A 147 5.81 -20.25 -3.87
C ILE A 147 5.54 -21.03 -2.58
N PHE A 148 4.40 -20.79 -1.93
CA PHE A 148 4.02 -21.42 -0.66
C PHE A 148 2.92 -22.48 -0.82
N ALA A 149 2.73 -23.01 -2.03
CA ALA A 149 1.87 -24.18 -2.22
C ALA A 149 2.44 -25.34 -1.39
N PRO A 150 1.68 -25.95 -0.46
CA PRO A 150 2.17 -27.14 0.24
C PRO A 150 2.47 -28.21 -0.80
N ILE A 151 3.67 -28.77 -0.76
CA ILE A 151 4.02 -29.96 -1.53
C ILE A 151 3.08 -31.06 -1.02
N THR A 152 2.01 -31.32 -1.73
CA THR A 152 1.18 -32.50 -1.49
C THR A 152 2.02 -33.69 -1.91
N LEU A 153 2.72 -34.29 -0.96
CA LEU A 153 3.24 -35.63 -1.13
C LEU A 153 2.01 -36.52 -1.32
N THR A 154 1.72 -36.87 -2.55
CA THR A 154 0.71 -37.88 -2.86
C THR A 154 1.26 -39.16 -2.22
N PRO A 155 0.57 -39.77 -1.24
CA PRO A 155 1.01 -41.07 -0.74
C PRO A 155 0.92 -42.03 -1.94
N GLU A 156 2.06 -42.58 -2.32
CA GLU A 156 2.13 -43.64 -3.30
C GLU A 156 1.23 -44.78 -2.81
N PRO A 157 0.30 -45.32 -3.64
CA PRO A 157 -0.55 -46.42 -3.21
C PRO A 157 0.37 -47.58 -2.88
N VAL A 158 0.38 -47.96 -1.60
CA VAL A 158 1.03 -49.19 -1.14
C VAL A 158 0.43 -50.34 -1.94
N ALA A 159 1.23 -50.91 -2.84
CA ALA A 159 0.84 -52.09 -3.59
C ALA A 159 0.56 -53.19 -2.56
N GLU A 160 -0.72 -53.47 -2.37
CA GLU A 160 -1.22 -54.58 -1.55
C GLU A 160 -0.78 -55.86 -2.25
N HIS A 161 0.36 -56.45 -1.80
CA HIS A 161 0.72 -57.79 -2.18
C HIS A 161 -0.40 -58.74 -1.71
N ARG A 162 -1.32 -59.01 -2.62
CA ARG A 162 -2.27 -60.12 -2.45
C ARG A 162 -1.48 -61.41 -2.46
N ASN A 163 -1.29 -61.98 -1.29
CA ASN A 163 -0.76 -63.34 -1.12
C ASN A 163 -1.86 -64.33 -1.48
N GLU A 164 -1.84 -64.79 -2.69
CA GLU A 164 -2.61 -66.00 -3.10
C GLU A 164 -1.77 -67.21 -2.82
N SER A 165 -2.22 -68.02 -1.85
CA SER A 165 -1.81 -69.41 -1.63
C SER A 165 -3.05 -70.26 -1.44
#